data_3581d4dabee6da7c20f18f4b6430da65
#
_entry.id   3581d4dabee6da7c20f18f4b6430da65
#
_cell.length_a   1.000
_cell.length_b   1.000
_cell.length_c   1.000
_cell.angle_alpha   90.00
_cell.angle_beta   90.00
_cell.angle_gamma   90.00
#
_symmetry.space_group_name_H-M   'P 1'
#
loop_
_entity.id
_entity.type
_entity.pdbx_description
1 polymer ?
#
loop_
_entity_poly.entity_id
_entity_poly.type
_entity_poly.pdbx_seq_one_letter_code
_entity_poly.pdbx_strand_id
1 'polypeptide(L)'
;MMTTKWRLLSLLLAAGLVAGACGSDDGDDTAAGDDTSSTTATDDGSDTGSTADAGETEAGDGPLAGVCPSPLVIQTDWFPEAEHGALFELVGDDYEIDGDNKLVRGNMVLGDTDQGIDVEVRAGGPAIGSGTVAGEMYTDDSIQIGYATTDSQILRADTPLLSIMAPLERNPQIIYWDPETYPDIESIADLGEANVTVNVFPGGTFAEVFVAMGLWNADQVDPSYDGSPGRFVADGTIAQQGFASAEPWTYKNTVTDFGRDVAYQLFDDAGFRVYSQTLGIKPDDKEALAPCLELLIPVIQQATVDYYGDPAETNALIVEAVTEYDTFWTYSPELADFSVATQLELGLAGNGDDAVVGNMDPERIQTVIDQLIAAEMDVPDGITPDDLYTNEFIDDSIGFAD
;
A
#
# COMPACT_ATOMS: atom_id res chain seq x y z
N MET A 1 41.43 38.66 9.69
CA MET A 1 41.22 40.11 9.53
C MET A 1 40.38 40.26 8.28
N MET A 2 39.19 40.41 8.39
CA MET A 2 38.12 41.35 8.08
C MET A 2 36.78 40.63 7.93
N THR A 3 35.99 40.89 8.92
CA THR A 3 34.57 40.59 9.04
C THR A 3 33.74 41.48 8.13
N THR A 4 32.68 40.97 7.50
CA THR A 4 31.54 41.80 7.14
C THR A 4 30.23 41.03 7.30
N LYS A 5 29.50 41.35 8.36
CA LYS A 5 28.09 41.02 8.62
C LYS A 5 27.22 41.89 7.73
N TRP A 6 26.17 41.31 7.13
CA TRP A 6 25.04 42.11 6.71
C TRP A 6 23.73 41.50 7.25
N ARG A 7 22.96 42.43 7.79
CA ARG A 7 21.76 42.24 8.59
C ARG A 7 20.49 42.23 7.70
N LEU A 8 19.54 41.38 8.07
CA LEU A 8 18.11 41.56 8.22
C LEU A 8 17.43 42.75 7.50
N LEU A 9 16.41 42.43 6.70
CA LEU A 9 15.24 43.30 6.58
C LEU A 9 13.97 42.48 6.51
N SER A 10 13.25 42.53 7.65
CA SER A 10 11.85 42.06 7.80
C SER A 10 10.93 43.08 7.16
N LEU A 11 9.92 42.64 6.39
CA LEU A 11 8.77 43.49 6.07
C LEU A 11 7.48 42.70 6.39
N LEU A 12 6.88 43.11 7.48
CA LEU A 12 5.48 42.89 7.85
C LEU A 12 4.58 43.68 6.89
N LEU A 13 3.52 43.05 6.37
CA LEU A 13 2.34 43.81 5.94
C LEU A 13 1.07 43.15 6.49
N ALA A 14 0.30 43.96 7.20
CA ALA A 14 -0.86 43.61 7.98
C ALA A 14 -2.17 43.70 7.16
N ALA A 15 -3.08 42.84 7.51
CA ALA A 15 -4.52 42.94 7.69
C ALA A 15 -5.37 43.88 6.77
N GLY A 16 -6.43 43.33 6.21
CA GLY A 16 -7.62 44.02 5.72
C GLY A 16 -8.86 43.16 5.89
N LEU A 17 -9.52 43.32 7.05
CA LEU A 17 -10.89 42.87 7.31
C LEU A 17 -11.85 43.85 6.58
N VAL A 18 -12.82 43.33 5.83
CA VAL A 18 -14.06 44.05 5.54
C VAL A 18 -15.24 43.13 5.84
N ALA A 19 -15.96 43.52 6.88
CA ALA A 19 -17.30 43.06 7.21
C ALA A 19 -18.31 43.88 6.36
N GLY A 20 -19.33 43.24 5.83
CA GLY A 20 -20.47 43.85 5.21
C GLY A 20 -21.74 43.13 5.68
N ALA A 21 -22.49 43.82 6.48
CA ALA A 21 -23.74 43.38 7.09
C ALA A 21 -24.97 43.94 6.36
N CYS A 22 -26.11 43.27 6.59
CA CYS A 22 -27.48 43.77 6.63
C CYS A 22 -28.30 43.93 5.34
N GLY A 23 -29.49 43.37 5.44
CA GLY A 23 -30.69 43.67 4.68
C GLY A 23 -31.87 42.79 5.11
N SER A 24 -32.60 43.27 6.10
CA SER A 24 -33.91 42.82 6.58
C SER A 24 -35.02 43.23 5.58
N ASP A 25 -36.17 42.53 5.60
CA ASP A 25 -37.52 43.05 5.89
C ASP A 25 -38.56 41.95 5.64
N ASP A 26 -39.35 41.66 6.61
CA ASP A 26 -40.63 42.10 7.12
C ASP A 26 -41.87 41.36 6.54
N GLY A 27 -42.76 41.03 7.50
CA GLY A 27 -44.16 40.79 7.35
C GLY A 27 -44.67 39.52 8.03
N ASP A 28 -44.99 39.54 9.28
CA ASP A 28 -46.25 39.86 10.01
C ASP A 28 -47.41 38.90 9.59
N ASP A 29 -48.12 38.21 10.44
CA ASP A 29 -48.92 38.52 11.60
C ASP A 29 -49.69 37.28 12.16
N THR A 30 -49.85 37.27 13.45
CA THR A 30 -51.01 36.89 14.28
C THR A 30 -51.43 35.41 14.42
N ALA A 31 -51.56 34.90 15.53
CA ALA A 31 -52.13 35.09 16.85
C ALA A 31 -52.73 33.79 17.39
N ALA A 32 -52.33 33.49 18.59
CA ALA A 32 -53.09 33.08 19.79
C ALA A 32 -54.16 31.96 19.74
N GLY A 33 -54.05 31.08 20.70
CA GLY A 33 -55.13 30.22 21.20
C GLY A 33 -54.66 29.21 22.25
N ASP A 34 -54.65 29.65 23.45
CA ASP A 34 -54.61 28.98 24.73
C ASP A 34 -55.72 27.91 24.83
N ASP A 35 -55.47 26.72 25.38
CA ASP A 35 -56.14 26.32 26.62
C ASP A 35 -55.78 24.88 27.06
N THR A 36 -55.51 24.81 28.31
CA THR A 36 -55.38 23.76 29.26
C THR A 36 -56.50 22.67 29.19
N SER A 37 -56.16 21.40 29.41
CA SER A 37 -56.72 20.66 30.58
C SER A 37 -56.14 19.26 30.76
N SER A 38 -55.72 19.03 31.98
CA SER A 38 -55.38 17.83 32.70
C SER A 38 -56.50 16.78 32.68
N THR A 39 -56.11 15.46 32.59
CA THR A 39 -56.58 14.45 33.56
C THR A 39 -55.80 13.14 33.48
N THR A 40 -55.46 12.71 34.61
CA THR A 40 -54.83 11.52 35.21
C THR A 40 -55.23 10.13 34.68
N ALA A 41 -54.14 9.29 34.63
CA ALA A 41 -53.96 7.91 35.13
C ALA A 41 -54.84 6.76 34.61
N THR A 42 -54.20 5.73 34.13
CA THR A 42 -53.89 4.44 34.82
C THR A 42 -53.08 3.53 33.95
N ASP A 43 -52.01 3.09 34.48
CA ASP A 43 -51.26 1.82 34.52
C ASP A 43 -51.85 0.67 33.66
N ASP A 44 -51.08 0.13 32.73
CA ASP A 44 -50.77 -1.30 32.68
C ASP A 44 -49.51 -1.55 31.80
N GLY A 45 -48.58 -2.33 32.37
CA GLY A 45 -47.30 -2.58 31.78
C GLY A 45 -47.31 -3.45 30.55
N SER A 46 -46.38 -3.13 29.65
CA SER A 46 -45.66 -4.15 28.87
C SER A 46 -44.36 -3.55 28.39
N ASP A 47 -43.33 -3.87 29.12
CA ASP A 47 -41.94 -3.72 28.78
C ASP A 47 -41.67 -4.50 27.50
N THR A 48 -41.35 -3.81 26.39
CA THR A 48 -40.59 -4.36 25.29
C THR A 48 -39.48 -3.39 24.98
N GLY A 49 -38.40 -3.56 25.74
CA GLY A 49 -37.12 -3.04 25.39
C GLY A 49 -36.70 -3.60 24.04
N SER A 50 -36.76 -2.79 23.02
CA SER A 50 -36.06 -3.04 21.77
C SER A 50 -34.58 -2.81 22.03
N THR A 51 -33.87 -3.84 22.47
CA THR A 51 -32.45 -3.98 22.28
C THR A 51 -32.26 -4.11 20.78
N ALA A 52 -31.57 -3.15 20.17
CA ALA A 52 -30.98 -3.35 18.86
C ALA A 52 -30.05 -4.58 18.99
N ASP A 53 -30.52 -5.66 18.42
CA ASP A 53 -29.78 -6.88 18.19
C ASP A 53 -28.64 -6.46 17.22
N ALA A 54 -27.43 -6.34 17.75
CA ALA A 54 -26.25 -6.42 16.94
C ALA A 54 -26.26 -7.88 16.43
N GLY A 55 -26.55 -8.06 15.15
CA GLY A 55 -26.57 -9.37 14.54
C GLY A 55 -25.26 -10.07 14.84
N GLU A 56 -25.29 -11.07 15.71
CA GLU A 56 -24.27 -12.11 15.75
C GLU A 56 -24.31 -12.78 14.37
N THR A 57 -23.35 -12.45 13.52
CA THR A 57 -23.02 -13.28 12.36
C THR A 57 -22.73 -14.67 12.92
N GLU A 58 -23.49 -15.67 12.53
CA GLU A 58 -23.21 -17.06 12.88
C GLU A 58 -21.78 -17.34 12.43
N ALA A 59 -20.91 -17.74 13.38
CA ALA A 59 -19.54 -18.13 13.05
C ALA A 59 -19.60 -19.25 12.01
N GLY A 60 -18.98 -19.04 10.85
CA GLY A 60 -18.92 -20.07 9.80
C GLY A 60 -18.23 -21.35 10.28
N ASP A 61 -18.42 -22.43 9.56
CA ASP A 61 -17.84 -23.75 9.85
C ASP A 61 -16.47 -23.94 9.14
N GLY A 62 -15.54 -22.97 9.26
CA GLY A 62 -14.22 -23.04 8.61
C GLY A 62 -13.05 -23.08 9.59
N PRO A 63 -11.82 -23.34 9.09
CA PRO A 63 -10.61 -23.45 9.93
C PRO A 63 -10.31 -22.21 10.77
N LEU A 64 -10.67 -21.01 10.28
CA LEU A 64 -10.40 -19.73 10.96
C LEU A 64 -11.56 -19.27 11.85
N ALA A 65 -12.73 -19.94 11.77
CA ALA A 65 -13.92 -19.56 12.51
C ALA A 65 -13.71 -19.53 14.02
N GLY A 66 -14.03 -18.39 14.65
CA GLY A 66 -13.88 -18.20 16.10
C GLY A 66 -12.43 -18.10 16.60
N VAL A 67 -11.45 -18.16 15.70
CA VAL A 67 -10.03 -17.98 16.00
C VAL A 67 -9.52 -16.63 15.46
N CYS A 68 -9.90 -16.32 14.21
CA CYS A 68 -9.56 -15.04 13.58
C CYS A 68 -10.68 -14.00 13.71
N PRO A 69 -10.38 -12.71 13.62
CA PRO A 69 -11.39 -11.65 13.43
C PRO A 69 -12.23 -11.90 12.17
N SER A 70 -13.52 -11.50 12.20
CA SER A 70 -14.38 -11.48 11.02
C SER A 70 -15.18 -10.17 11.01
N PRO A 71 -15.03 -9.31 9.97
CA PRO A 71 -14.09 -9.48 8.87
C PRO A 71 -12.63 -9.36 9.33
N LEU A 72 -11.74 -10.10 8.65
CA LEU A 72 -10.30 -9.82 8.68
C LEU A 72 -10.03 -8.67 7.72
N VAL A 73 -9.59 -7.52 8.23
CA VAL A 73 -9.35 -6.32 7.43
C VAL A 73 -7.87 -6.20 7.09
N ILE A 74 -7.59 -6.12 5.79
CA ILE A 74 -6.23 -5.97 5.25
C ILE A 74 -6.14 -4.67 4.45
N GLN A 75 -5.20 -3.80 4.81
CA GLN A 75 -4.94 -2.53 4.13
C GLN A 75 -3.75 -2.69 3.17
N THR A 76 -3.99 -2.52 1.86
CA THR A 76 -2.91 -2.50 0.87
C THR A 76 -2.26 -1.12 0.78
N ASP A 77 -1.16 -1.02 0.03
CA ASP A 77 -0.37 0.21 -0.13
C ASP A 77 -0.74 1.02 -1.37
N TRP A 78 -1.52 0.44 -2.28
CA TRP A 78 -1.99 1.06 -3.51
C TRP A 78 -3.40 0.61 -3.88
N PHE A 79 -3.90 1.03 -5.05
CA PHE A 79 -5.10 0.49 -5.68
C PHE A 79 -4.89 -0.98 -6.07
N PRO A 80 -5.99 -1.76 -6.32
CA PRO A 80 -5.85 -3.15 -6.72
C PRO A 80 -4.95 -3.33 -7.94
N GLU A 81 -4.03 -4.29 -7.84
CA GLU A 81 -3.07 -4.69 -8.87
C GLU A 81 -2.58 -6.12 -8.61
N ALA A 82 -1.82 -6.69 -9.54
CA ALA A 82 -1.38 -8.08 -9.46
C ALA A 82 -0.46 -8.38 -8.25
N GLU A 83 0.26 -7.38 -7.76
CA GLU A 83 1.08 -7.48 -6.56
C GLU A 83 0.25 -7.79 -5.30
N HIS A 84 -1.03 -7.43 -5.33
CA HIS A 84 -1.99 -7.75 -4.27
C HIS A 84 -2.75 -9.06 -4.53
N GLY A 85 -2.47 -9.76 -5.63
CA GLY A 85 -3.23 -10.89 -6.13
C GLY A 85 -3.49 -11.97 -5.09
N ALA A 86 -2.49 -12.31 -4.27
CA ALA A 86 -2.64 -13.30 -3.19
C ALA A 86 -3.77 -12.96 -2.19
N LEU A 87 -4.05 -11.67 -1.95
CA LEU A 87 -5.12 -11.25 -1.05
C LEU A 87 -6.49 -11.30 -1.74
N PHE A 88 -6.56 -10.97 -3.03
CA PHE A 88 -7.78 -11.06 -3.82
C PHE A 88 -8.14 -12.51 -4.16
N GLU A 89 -7.16 -13.42 -4.24
CA GLU A 89 -7.36 -14.88 -4.36
C GLU A 89 -8.14 -15.48 -3.18
N LEU A 90 -8.05 -14.84 -2.02
CA LEU A 90 -8.78 -15.25 -0.82
C LEU A 90 -10.24 -14.79 -0.79
N VAL A 91 -10.69 -13.98 -1.75
CA VAL A 91 -12.05 -13.44 -1.77
C VAL A 91 -12.95 -14.39 -2.58
N GLY A 92 -13.95 -14.97 -1.93
CA GLY A 92 -14.89 -15.90 -2.57
C GLY A 92 -15.83 -15.21 -3.57
N ASP A 93 -16.52 -16.01 -4.38
CA ASP A 93 -17.33 -15.56 -5.54
C ASP A 93 -18.49 -14.59 -5.19
N ASP A 94 -19.02 -14.66 -3.97
CA ASP A 94 -20.11 -13.79 -3.48
C ASP A 94 -19.56 -12.49 -2.85
N TYR A 95 -18.61 -11.83 -3.53
CA TYR A 95 -17.99 -10.60 -3.05
C TYR A 95 -18.83 -9.34 -3.31
N GLU A 96 -18.54 -8.29 -2.56
CA GLU A 96 -19.04 -6.93 -2.75
C GLU A 96 -17.87 -5.97 -2.98
N ILE A 97 -17.98 -5.12 -4.02
CA ILE A 97 -17.06 -4.03 -4.26
C ILE A 97 -17.70 -2.74 -3.79
N ASP A 98 -17.09 -2.08 -2.80
CA ASP A 98 -17.50 -0.75 -2.35
C ASP A 98 -16.62 0.32 -3.04
N GLY A 99 -17.11 0.82 -4.16
CA GLY A 99 -16.40 1.83 -4.95
C GLY A 99 -16.24 3.18 -4.25
N ASP A 100 -17.09 3.52 -3.27
CA ASP A 100 -16.98 4.77 -2.51
C ASP A 100 -15.86 4.68 -1.46
N ASN A 101 -15.75 3.55 -0.75
CA ASN A 101 -14.74 3.32 0.28
C ASN A 101 -13.48 2.61 -0.24
N LYS A 102 -13.43 2.26 -1.54
CA LYS A 102 -12.28 1.63 -2.20
C LYS A 102 -11.86 0.32 -1.52
N LEU A 103 -12.81 -0.59 -1.33
CA LEU A 103 -12.59 -1.89 -0.73
C LEU A 103 -13.35 -3.00 -1.45
N VAL A 104 -12.85 -4.22 -1.31
CA VAL A 104 -13.53 -5.46 -1.71
C VAL A 104 -13.68 -6.31 -0.47
N ARG A 105 -14.86 -6.92 -0.28
CA ARG A 105 -15.11 -7.85 0.83
C ARG A 105 -15.93 -9.05 0.39
N GLY A 106 -15.71 -10.17 1.04
CA GLY A 106 -16.44 -11.41 0.81
C GLY A 106 -16.08 -12.45 1.86
N ASN A 107 -16.69 -13.63 1.77
CA ASN A 107 -16.23 -14.76 2.56
C ASN A 107 -14.79 -15.12 2.14
N MET A 108 -13.94 -15.44 3.13
CA MET A 108 -12.57 -15.88 2.84
C MET A 108 -12.59 -17.35 2.38
N VAL A 109 -11.93 -17.61 1.26
CA VAL A 109 -11.79 -18.96 0.69
C VAL A 109 -10.31 -19.31 0.45
N LEU A 110 -10.03 -20.61 0.36
CA LEU A 110 -8.78 -21.13 -0.21
C LEU A 110 -9.15 -22.25 -1.18
N GLY A 111 -8.99 -22.02 -2.47
CA GLY A 111 -9.65 -22.81 -3.51
C GLY A 111 -11.16 -22.86 -3.25
N ASP A 112 -11.76 -24.07 -3.26
CA ASP A 112 -13.19 -24.24 -2.98
C ASP A 112 -13.55 -24.31 -1.47
N THR A 113 -12.61 -24.04 -0.57
CA THR A 113 -12.80 -24.23 0.87
C THR A 113 -13.04 -22.90 1.58
N ASP A 114 -14.27 -22.75 2.14
CA ASP A 114 -14.62 -21.63 3.02
C ASP A 114 -13.79 -21.68 4.31
N GLN A 115 -13.14 -20.57 4.66
CA GLN A 115 -12.29 -20.45 5.85
C GLN A 115 -13.11 -20.10 7.11
N GLY A 116 -14.40 -19.79 6.98
CA GLY A 116 -15.32 -19.51 8.07
C GLY A 116 -15.25 -18.10 8.64
N ILE A 117 -14.63 -17.18 7.92
CA ILE A 117 -14.58 -15.74 8.23
C ILE A 117 -14.76 -14.93 6.95
N ASP A 118 -15.11 -13.67 7.09
CA ASP A 118 -15.06 -12.70 6.00
C ASP A 118 -13.68 -12.04 5.92
N VAL A 119 -13.28 -11.65 4.71
CA VAL A 119 -12.10 -10.81 4.44
C VAL A 119 -12.52 -9.48 3.82
N GLU A 120 -11.82 -8.40 4.18
CA GLU A 120 -11.99 -7.08 3.60
C GLU A 120 -10.62 -6.55 3.17
N VAL A 121 -10.43 -6.34 1.86
CA VAL A 121 -9.19 -5.80 1.27
C VAL A 121 -9.44 -4.35 0.90
N ARG A 122 -8.73 -3.44 1.56
CA ARG A 122 -8.83 -1.98 1.38
C ARG A 122 -7.69 -1.44 0.54
N ALA A 123 -8.00 -0.59 -0.42
CA ALA A 123 -6.99 0.10 -1.22
C ALA A 123 -6.26 1.18 -0.42
N GLY A 124 -4.96 1.32 -0.69
CA GLY A 124 -4.08 2.31 -0.08
C GLY A 124 -3.68 3.47 -0.99
N GLY A 125 -2.53 4.06 -0.75
CA GLY A 125 -1.99 5.16 -1.52
C GLY A 125 -2.94 6.35 -1.59
N PRO A 126 -3.35 6.79 -2.79
CA PRO A 126 -4.29 7.92 -2.93
C PRO A 126 -5.68 7.66 -2.31
N ALA A 127 -6.10 6.39 -2.16
CA ALA A 127 -7.38 6.05 -1.51
C ALA A 127 -7.41 6.46 -0.03
N ILE A 128 -6.26 6.45 0.64
CA ILE A 128 -6.08 6.92 2.03
C ILE A 128 -5.46 8.32 2.09
N GLY A 129 -5.70 9.15 1.06
CA GLY A 129 -5.19 10.53 1.00
C GLY A 129 -3.67 10.64 0.92
N SER A 130 -2.99 9.62 0.39
CA SER A 130 -1.53 9.48 0.36
C SER A 130 -0.89 9.46 1.76
N GLY A 131 -1.67 9.02 2.76
CA GLY A 131 -1.17 8.60 4.08
C GLY A 131 -0.33 7.33 3.98
N THR A 132 0.20 6.88 5.11
CA THR A 132 0.91 5.60 5.18
C THR A 132 -0.01 4.52 5.73
N VAL A 133 0.14 3.28 5.25
CA VAL A 133 -0.60 2.13 5.77
C VAL A 133 -0.41 1.98 7.29
N ALA A 134 0.83 2.13 7.77
CA ALA A 134 1.09 2.14 9.22
C ALA A 134 0.29 3.22 9.95
N GLY A 135 0.24 4.45 9.41
CA GLY A 135 -0.57 5.54 9.98
C GLY A 135 -2.05 5.21 10.05
N GLU A 136 -2.60 4.60 9.01
CA GLU A 136 -4.00 4.13 9.00
C GLU A 136 -4.24 3.06 10.07
N MET A 137 -3.37 2.06 10.19
CA MET A 137 -3.48 1.01 11.20
C MET A 137 -3.45 1.55 12.64
N TYR A 138 -2.75 2.66 12.88
CA TYR A 138 -2.70 3.30 14.21
C TYR A 138 -3.85 4.28 14.46
N THR A 139 -4.66 4.59 13.45
CA THR A 139 -5.86 5.44 13.57
C THR A 139 -7.16 4.67 13.46
N ASP A 140 -7.15 3.50 12.80
CA ASP A 140 -8.29 2.60 12.66
C ASP A 140 -7.95 1.21 13.20
N ASP A 141 -8.44 0.91 14.41
CA ASP A 141 -8.22 -0.39 15.07
C ASP A 141 -8.94 -1.56 14.39
N SER A 142 -9.77 -1.31 13.38
CA SER A 142 -10.40 -2.38 12.59
C SER A 142 -9.43 -3.03 11.62
N ILE A 143 -8.27 -2.43 11.32
CA ILE A 143 -7.26 -2.98 10.41
C ILE A 143 -6.31 -3.87 11.21
N GLN A 144 -6.31 -5.18 10.91
CA GLN A 144 -5.43 -6.14 11.57
C GLN A 144 -4.09 -6.28 10.85
N ILE A 145 -4.10 -6.26 9.52
CA ILE A 145 -2.90 -6.46 8.69
C ILE A 145 -2.78 -5.30 7.71
N GLY A 146 -1.57 -4.83 7.48
CA GLY A 146 -1.30 -3.80 6.48
C GLY A 146 0.01 -4.04 5.74
N TYR A 147 0.09 -3.56 4.51
CA TYR A 147 1.33 -3.63 3.74
C TYR A 147 2.39 -2.68 4.30
N ALA A 148 3.61 -3.16 4.35
CA ALA A 148 4.77 -2.40 4.80
C ALA A 148 5.97 -2.63 3.89
N THR A 149 6.92 -1.69 3.91
CA THR A 149 8.24 -1.86 3.27
C THR A 149 9.31 -1.87 4.36
N THR A 150 10.35 -2.67 4.20
CA THR A 150 11.41 -2.80 5.21
C THR A 150 12.04 -1.45 5.59
N ASP A 151 12.34 -0.61 4.61
CA ASP A 151 12.92 0.72 4.82
C ASP A 151 11.97 1.67 5.57
N SER A 152 10.69 1.63 5.22
CA SER A 152 9.66 2.42 5.92
C SER A 152 9.50 1.99 7.37
N GLN A 153 9.50 0.67 7.65
CA GLN A 153 9.43 0.14 9.02
C GLN A 153 10.61 0.62 9.88
N ILE A 154 11.84 0.59 9.31
CA ILE A 154 13.04 1.04 10.00
C ILE A 154 12.93 2.51 10.42
N LEU A 155 12.39 3.37 9.56
CA LEU A 155 12.35 4.82 9.75
C LEU A 155 11.14 5.34 10.53
N ARG A 156 10.14 4.49 10.84
CA ARG A 156 8.88 4.90 11.46
C ARG A 156 8.69 4.33 12.86
N ALA A 157 9.55 4.72 13.78
CA ALA A 157 9.49 4.29 15.17
C ALA A 157 8.21 4.74 15.93
N ASP A 158 7.48 5.71 15.40
CA ASP A 158 6.22 6.23 15.95
C ASP A 158 4.99 5.40 15.56
N THR A 159 5.07 4.64 14.47
CA THR A 159 4.03 3.71 14.00
C THR A 159 4.66 2.37 13.60
N PRO A 160 5.29 1.64 14.54
CA PRO A 160 6.02 0.43 14.22
C PRO A 160 5.09 -0.67 13.69
N LEU A 161 5.54 -1.40 12.68
CA LEU A 161 4.92 -2.63 12.20
C LEU A 161 5.91 -3.78 12.29
N LEU A 162 5.40 -4.98 12.56
CA LEU A 162 6.13 -6.24 12.52
C LEU A 162 5.69 -7.04 11.31
N SER A 163 6.58 -7.26 10.35
CA SER A 163 6.30 -8.09 9.18
C SER A 163 6.19 -9.55 9.54
N ILE A 164 5.17 -10.23 9.03
CA ILE A 164 4.83 -11.62 9.30
C ILE A 164 4.88 -12.53 8.07
N MET A 165 4.93 -11.94 6.87
CA MET A 165 5.09 -12.60 5.59
C MET A 165 5.49 -11.58 4.52
N ALA A 166 6.29 -12.00 3.52
CA ALA A 166 6.62 -11.23 2.33
C ALA A 166 6.08 -11.93 1.07
N PRO A 167 4.90 -11.55 0.55
CA PRO A 167 4.32 -12.18 -0.64
C PRO A 167 5.21 -12.10 -1.89
N LEU A 168 6.01 -11.04 -2.00
CA LEU A 168 7.00 -10.85 -3.05
C LEU A 168 8.41 -11.09 -2.53
N GLU A 169 9.15 -11.92 -3.25
CA GLU A 169 10.56 -12.20 -2.95
C GLU A 169 11.46 -11.00 -3.27
N ARG A 170 11.22 -10.32 -4.40
CA ARG A 170 12.03 -9.18 -4.83
C ARG A 170 11.19 -7.92 -4.98
N ASN A 171 11.81 -6.79 -4.75
CA ASN A 171 11.19 -5.48 -4.94
C ASN A 171 10.92 -5.20 -6.43
N PRO A 172 9.66 -4.99 -6.87
CA PRO A 172 9.32 -4.70 -8.26
C PRO A 172 9.69 -3.29 -8.73
N GLN A 173 10.13 -2.40 -7.84
CA GLN A 173 10.46 -1.02 -8.18
C GLN A 173 11.64 -0.94 -9.14
N ILE A 174 11.53 -0.01 -10.09
CA ILE A 174 12.52 0.24 -11.14
C ILE A 174 12.82 1.74 -11.26
N ILE A 175 13.95 2.04 -11.86
CA ILE A 175 14.13 3.26 -12.63
C ILE A 175 14.14 2.90 -14.10
N TYR A 176 13.34 3.61 -14.89
CA TYR A 176 13.25 3.44 -16.33
C TYR A 176 13.65 4.70 -17.08
N TRP A 177 14.09 4.51 -18.33
CA TRP A 177 14.53 5.58 -19.23
C TRP A 177 14.19 5.25 -20.68
N ASP A 178 14.28 6.25 -21.56
CA ASP A 178 14.10 6.07 -22.99
C ASP A 178 15.38 5.53 -23.65
N PRO A 179 15.39 4.28 -24.14
CA PRO A 179 16.57 3.71 -24.79
C PRO A 179 16.90 4.34 -26.14
N GLU A 180 15.99 5.07 -26.78
CA GLU A 180 16.30 5.83 -27.99
C GLU A 180 17.10 7.10 -27.67
N THR A 181 16.83 7.72 -26.51
CA THR A 181 17.58 8.87 -26.01
C THR A 181 18.92 8.45 -25.40
N TYR A 182 18.96 7.32 -24.72
CA TYR A 182 20.11 6.82 -23.98
C TYR A 182 20.46 5.36 -24.39
N PRO A 183 20.95 5.14 -25.62
CA PRO A 183 21.20 3.78 -26.13
C PRO A 183 22.38 3.06 -25.46
N ASP A 184 23.24 3.78 -24.77
CA ASP A 184 24.43 3.25 -24.11
C ASP A 184 24.27 3.10 -22.58
N ILE A 185 23.10 3.47 -22.01
CA ILE A 185 22.78 3.29 -20.59
C ILE A 185 22.18 1.91 -20.37
N GLU A 186 22.78 1.12 -19.49
CA GLU A 186 22.37 -0.23 -19.14
C GLU A 186 21.98 -0.36 -17.66
N SER A 187 22.32 0.64 -16.81
CA SER A 187 22.11 0.56 -15.38
C SER A 187 21.74 1.91 -14.72
N ILE A 188 21.23 1.83 -13.49
CA ILE A 188 21.00 2.98 -12.62
C ILE A 188 22.30 3.78 -12.35
N ALA A 189 23.42 3.09 -12.27
CA ALA A 189 24.73 3.73 -12.11
C ALA A 189 25.15 4.54 -13.35
N ASP A 190 24.86 4.03 -14.55
CA ASP A 190 25.15 4.74 -15.80
C ASP A 190 24.34 6.05 -15.90
N LEU A 191 23.10 6.06 -15.39
CA LEU A 191 22.29 7.28 -15.28
C LEU A 191 23.01 8.34 -14.41
N GLY A 192 23.64 7.90 -13.33
CA GLY A 192 24.46 8.75 -12.47
C GLY A 192 25.68 9.31 -13.19
N GLU A 193 26.45 8.47 -13.88
CA GLU A 193 27.62 8.86 -14.65
C GLU A 193 27.27 9.84 -15.79
N ALA A 194 26.12 9.63 -16.44
CA ALA A 194 25.60 10.50 -17.50
C ALA A 194 24.93 11.78 -16.96
N ASN A 195 24.82 11.94 -15.63
CA ASN A 195 24.15 13.06 -14.95
C ASN A 195 22.71 13.27 -15.45
N VAL A 196 21.96 12.17 -15.62
CA VAL A 196 20.57 12.19 -16.02
C VAL A 196 19.70 12.58 -14.81
N THR A 197 18.73 13.47 -15.01
CA THR A 197 17.74 13.78 -13.98
C THR A 197 16.83 12.56 -13.74
N VAL A 198 16.66 12.17 -12.48
CA VAL A 198 15.78 11.06 -12.09
C VAL A 198 14.57 11.59 -11.35
N ASN A 199 13.39 11.43 -11.96
CA ASN A 199 12.12 11.88 -11.40
C ASN A 199 11.51 10.80 -10.50
N VAL A 200 11.32 11.12 -9.23
CA VAL A 200 10.91 10.20 -8.18
C VAL A 200 9.77 10.77 -7.34
N PHE A 201 9.01 9.93 -6.66
CA PHE A 201 8.07 10.39 -5.64
C PHE A 201 8.80 11.11 -4.50
N PRO A 202 8.21 12.17 -3.94
CA PRO A 202 8.79 12.84 -2.78
C PRO A 202 8.87 11.89 -1.58
N GLY A 203 10.03 11.86 -0.91
CA GLY A 203 10.26 11.04 0.27
C GLY A 203 10.61 9.57 0.00
N GLY A 204 10.92 9.21 -1.25
CA GLY A 204 11.43 7.88 -1.59
C GLY A 204 12.84 7.66 -1.00
N THR A 205 12.97 6.77 -0.01
CA THR A 205 14.22 6.45 0.71
C THR A 205 15.32 5.96 -0.21
N PHE A 206 14.97 5.20 -1.25
CA PHE A 206 15.92 4.65 -2.23
C PHE A 206 16.78 5.73 -2.90
N ALA A 207 16.23 6.92 -3.12
CA ALA A 207 16.96 7.99 -3.79
C ALA A 207 18.15 8.47 -2.95
N GLU A 208 17.97 8.61 -1.63
CA GLU A 208 19.03 8.95 -0.69
C GLU A 208 20.06 7.82 -0.55
N VAL A 209 19.58 6.57 -0.52
CA VAL A 209 20.46 5.39 -0.50
C VAL A 209 21.32 5.31 -1.77
N PHE A 210 20.75 5.50 -2.96
CA PHE A 210 21.52 5.47 -4.21
C PHE A 210 22.54 6.61 -4.30
N VAL A 211 22.24 7.78 -3.74
CA VAL A 211 23.20 8.87 -3.56
C VAL A 211 24.31 8.46 -2.60
N ALA A 212 24.00 7.87 -1.46
CA ALA A 212 24.99 7.41 -0.48
C ALA A 212 25.87 6.27 -1.02
N MET A 213 25.31 5.39 -1.84
CA MET A 213 26.04 4.34 -2.56
C MET A 213 26.94 4.91 -3.69
N GLY A 214 26.80 6.19 -4.02
CA GLY A 214 27.56 6.83 -5.10
C GLY A 214 27.06 6.49 -6.51
N LEU A 215 25.85 5.96 -6.63
CA LEU A 215 25.21 5.67 -7.93
C LEU A 215 24.70 6.97 -8.58
N TRP A 216 24.25 7.93 -7.76
CA TRP A 216 23.74 9.23 -8.21
C TRP A 216 24.41 10.39 -7.48
N ASN A 217 24.29 11.59 -8.04
CA ASN A 217 24.53 12.83 -7.32
C ASN A 217 23.19 13.38 -6.81
N ALA A 218 23.18 14.03 -5.66
CA ALA A 218 21.93 14.52 -5.04
C ALA A 218 21.18 15.55 -5.92
N ASP A 219 21.87 16.29 -6.78
CA ASP A 219 21.29 17.26 -7.70
C ASP A 219 20.63 16.63 -8.95
N GLN A 220 20.77 15.33 -9.16
CA GLN A 220 20.06 14.59 -10.20
C GLN A 220 18.64 14.18 -9.75
N VAL A 221 18.39 14.10 -8.44
CA VAL A 221 17.12 13.64 -7.88
C VAL A 221 16.09 14.76 -7.97
N ASP A 222 14.97 14.50 -8.66
CA ASP A 222 13.86 15.44 -8.77
C ASP A 222 12.60 14.82 -8.13
N PRO A 223 12.24 15.25 -6.89
CA PRO A 223 11.11 14.66 -6.14
C PRO A 223 9.75 15.27 -6.55
N SER A 224 9.49 15.38 -7.84
CA SER A 224 8.25 15.97 -8.37
C SER A 224 7.38 14.96 -9.12
N TYR A 225 7.67 13.66 -9.04
CA TYR A 225 6.83 12.64 -9.65
C TYR A 225 5.48 12.56 -8.91
N ASP A 226 4.41 12.52 -9.66
CA ASP A 226 3.03 12.50 -9.16
C ASP A 226 2.24 11.25 -9.60
N GLY A 227 2.92 10.25 -10.18
CA GLY A 227 2.31 9.04 -10.72
C GLY A 227 1.84 9.17 -12.18
N SER A 228 1.99 10.35 -12.80
CA SER A 228 1.54 10.60 -14.16
C SER A 228 2.67 10.40 -15.18
N PRO A 229 2.37 9.85 -16.38
CA PRO A 229 3.37 9.67 -17.45
C PRO A 229 3.74 10.98 -18.15
N GLY A 230 2.98 12.05 -17.91
CA GLY A 230 3.02 13.27 -18.71
C GLY A 230 4.38 13.93 -18.79
N ARG A 231 5.14 13.96 -17.69
CA ARG A 231 6.45 14.57 -17.65
C ARG A 231 7.50 13.79 -18.44
N PHE A 232 7.56 12.48 -18.26
CA PHE A 232 8.48 11.60 -18.99
C PHE A 232 8.22 11.64 -20.48
N VAL A 233 6.95 11.65 -20.90
CA VAL A 233 6.55 11.76 -22.31
C VAL A 233 6.96 13.12 -22.90
N ALA A 234 6.81 14.20 -22.12
CA ALA A 234 7.17 15.54 -22.57
C ALA A 234 8.68 15.80 -22.60
N ASP A 235 9.43 15.13 -21.75
CA ASP A 235 10.89 15.27 -21.60
C ASP A 235 11.56 13.88 -21.55
N GLY A 236 11.80 13.29 -22.72
CA GLY A 236 12.48 12.00 -22.86
C GLY A 236 13.95 12.00 -22.42
N THR A 237 14.47 13.11 -21.85
CA THR A 237 15.83 13.19 -21.32
C THR A 237 15.92 12.94 -19.81
N ILE A 238 14.80 12.65 -19.14
CA ILE A 238 14.79 12.22 -17.75
C ILE A 238 14.69 10.70 -17.63
N ALA A 239 15.11 10.15 -16.51
CA ALA A 239 14.70 8.84 -16.03
C ALA A 239 13.57 8.99 -15.00
N GLN A 240 12.79 7.94 -14.75
CA GLN A 240 11.66 8.02 -13.84
C GLN A 240 11.47 6.73 -13.05
N GLN A 241 10.94 6.84 -11.84
CA GLN A 241 10.55 5.73 -10.99
C GLN A 241 9.29 5.04 -11.52
N GLY A 242 9.19 3.73 -11.34
CA GLY A 242 8.01 2.92 -11.64
C GLY A 242 8.12 1.50 -11.12
N PHE A 243 7.32 0.60 -11.67
CA PHE A 243 7.28 -0.82 -11.35
C PHE A 243 7.51 -1.66 -12.62
N ALA A 244 8.32 -2.70 -12.54
CA ALA A 244 8.63 -3.58 -13.67
C ALA A 244 7.37 -4.27 -14.23
N SER A 245 6.41 -4.52 -13.39
CA SER A 245 5.12 -5.16 -13.67
C SER A 245 4.07 -4.23 -14.31
N ALA A 246 4.32 -2.92 -14.39
CA ALA A 246 3.33 -1.95 -14.88
C ALA A 246 3.88 -1.04 -16.00
N GLU A 247 4.88 -0.19 -15.70
CA GLU A 247 5.32 0.87 -16.59
C GLU A 247 5.81 0.39 -17.96
N PRO A 248 6.59 -0.71 -18.09
CA PRO A 248 7.05 -1.14 -19.42
C PRO A 248 5.89 -1.46 -20.37
N TRP A 249 4.84 -2.09 -19.87
CA TRP A 249 3.64 -2.37 -20.66
C TRP A 249 2.84 -1.11 -20.96
N THR A 250 2.65 -0.27 -19.92
CA THR A 250 1.83 0.95 -19.98
C THR A 250 2.40 1.94 -20.99
N TYR A 251 3.71 2.20 -20.96
CA TYR A 251 4.36 3.12 -21.90
C TYR A 251 4.33 2.62 -23.34
N LYS A 252 4.38 1.31 -23.54
CA LYS A 252 4.31 0.70 -24.86
C LYS A 252 2.90 0.69 -25.46
N ASN A 253 1.88 0.40 -24.62
CA ASN A 253 0.56 0.02 -25.11
C ASN A 253 -0.52 1.08 -24.80
N THR A 254 -0.41 1.82 -23.72
CA THR A 254 -1.44 2.76 -23.26
C THR A 254 -1.04 4.23 -23.47
N VAL A 255 0.23 4.57 -23.21
CA VAL A 255 0.74 5.93 -23.39
C VAL A 255 1.08 6.16 -24.87
N THR A 256 0.07 6.40 -25.67
CA THR A 256 0.17 6.46 -27.16
C THR A 256 1.13 7.52 -27.67
N ASP A 257 1.36 8.60 -26.91
CA ASP A 257 2.29 9.67 -27.27
C ASP A 257 3.77 9.22 -27.10
N PHE A 258 4.01 8.15 -26.36
CA PHE A 258 5.31 7.48 -26.25
C PHE A 258 5.36 6.22 -27.12
N GLY A 259 4.48 5.23 -26.91
CA GLY A 259 4.17 4.11 -27.78
C GLY A 259 5.33 3.18 -28.10
N ARG A 260 6.34 3.04 -27.20
CA ARG A 260 7.51 2.17 -27.38
C ARG A 260 8.02 1.61 -26.07
N ASP A 261 8.98 0.70 -26.14
CA ASP A 261 9.60 0.10 -24.96
C ASP A 261 10.43 1.15 -24.18
N VAL A 262 10.44 1.03 -22.87
CA VAL A 262 11.41 1.67 -21.97
C VAL A 262 12.49 0.67 -21.59
N ALA A 263 13.72 1.15 -21.35
CA ALA A 263 14.74 0.38 -20.65
C ALA A 263 14.63 0.65 -19.16
N TYR A 264 15.01 -0.32 -18.32
CA TYR A 264 14.93 -0.18 -16.87
C TYR A 264 15.90 -1.10 -16.13
N GLN A 265 16.09 -0.82 -14.84
CA GLN A 265 16.75 -1.70 -13.89
C GLN A 265 15.97 -1.73 -12.59
N LEU A 266 15.85 -2.92 -11.96
CA LEU A 266 15.29 -3.10 -10.63
C LEU A 266 16.17 -2.45 -9.56
N PHE A 267 15.55 -1.91 -8.49
CA PHE A 267 16.27 -1.45 -7.29
C PHE A 267 17.04 -2.59 -6.65
N ASP A 268 16.46 -3.78 -6.66
CA ASP A 268 17.07 -5.01 -6.15
C ASP A 268 18.41 -5.31 -6.85
N ASP A 269 18.44 -5.23 -8.21
CA ASP A 269 19.66 -5.42 -9.00
C ASP A 269 20.69 -4.31 -8.82
N ALA A 270 20.24 -3.10 -8.43
CA ALA A 270 21.12 -1.99 -8.06
C ALA A 270 21.65 -2.09 -6.63
N GLY A 271 21.22 -3.11 -5.87
CA GLY A 271 21.71 -3.43 -4.54
C GLY A 271 20.88 -2.88 -3.38
N PHE A 272 19.71 -2.29 -3.64
CA PHE A 272 18.76 -1.91 -2.60
C PHE A 272 17.60 -2.91 -2.52
N ARG A 273 17.80 -3.93 -1.68
CA ARG A 273 16.99 -5.15 -1.63
C ARG A 273 15.96 -5.13 -0.49
N VAL A 274 15.07 -4.16 -0.47
CA VAL A 274 13.96 -4.12 0.49
C VAL A 274 12.91 -5.20 0.17
N TYR A 275 12.22 -5.70 1.19
CA TYR A 275 10.92 -6.33 1.00
C TYR A 275 9.90 -5.21 0.87
N SER A 276 9.27 -5.06 -0.29
CA SER A 276 8.48 -3.88 -0.63
C SER A 276 7.02 -3.94 -0.20
N GLN A 277 6.47 -5.12 -0.04
CA GLN A 277 5.05 -5.34 0.25
C GLN A 277 4.87 -6.49 1.25
N THR A 278 5.48 -6.35 2.42
CA THR A 278 5.29 -7.33 3.49
C THR A 278 3.92 -7.16 4.13
N LEU A 279 3.33 -8.23 4.61
CA LEU A 279 2.18 -8.20 5.49
C LEU A 279 2.67 -7.88 6.91
N GLY A 280 2.24 -6.77 7.46
CA GLY A 280 2.65 -6.28 8.78
C GLY A 280 1.47 -6.18 9.75
N ILE A 281 1.75 -6.39 11.02
CA ILE A 281 0.83 -6.19 12.15
C ILE A 281 1.41 -5.15 13.10
N LYS A 282 0.58 -4.56 13.96
CA LYS A 282 1.10 -3.79 15.10
C LYS A 282 1.83 -4.75 16.06
N PRO A 283 3.07 -4.48 16.51
CA PRO A 283 3.82 -5.40 17.37
C PRO A 283 3.09 -5.79 18.66
N ASP A 284 2.31 -4.85 19.22
CA ASP A 284 1.54 -5.09 20.44
C ASP A 284 0.36 -6.06 20.26
N ASP A 285 -0.08 -6.28 19.01
CA ASP A 285 -1.18 -7.20 18.69
C ASP A 285 -0.68 -8.64 18.44
N LYS A 286 0.63 -8.87 18.35
CA LYS A 286 1.22 -10.18 18.03
C LYS A 286 0.70 -11.30 18.91
N GLU A 287 0.73 -11.13 20.24
CA GLU A 287 0.31 -12.20 21.17
C GLU A 287 -1.20 -12.50 21.04
N ALA A 288 -2.02 -11.47 20.83
CA ALA A 288 -3.47 -11.63 20.68
C ALA A 288 -3.84 -12.27 19.34
N LEU A 289 -3.13 -11.94 18.26
CA LEU A 289 -3.36 -12.47 16.93
C LEU A 289 -2.66 -13.81 16.68
N ALA A 290 -1.67 -14.23 17.49
CA ALA A 290 -0.87 -15.42 17.23
C ALA A 290 -1.70 -16.68 16.91
N PRO A 291 -2.79 -17.03 17.65
CA PRO A 291 -3.60 -18.20 17.30
C PRO A 291 -4.25 -18.12 15.92
N CYS A 292 -4.60 -16.89 15.47
CA CYS A 292 -5.12 -16.66 14.14
C CYS A 292 -4.01 -16.77 13.10
N LEU A 293 -2.86 -16.12 13.34
CA LEU A 293 -1.75 -16.06 12.39
C LEU A 293 -1.13 -17.44 12.12
N GLU A 294 -1.07 -18.33 13.12
CA GLU A 294 -0.63 -19.73 12.95
C GLU A 294 -1.45 -20.50 11.91
N LEU A 295 -2.73 -20.15 11.74
CA LEU A 295 -3.61 -20.77 10.77
C LEU A 295 -3.72 -19.95 9.47
N LEU A 296 -3.71 -18.63 9.57
CA LEU A 296 -3.94 -17.70 8.46
C LEU A 296 -2.73 -17.60 7.52
N ILE A 297 -1.50 -17.51 8.06
CA ILE A 297 -0.32 -17.30 7.21
C ILE A 297 -0.10 -18.45 6.23
N PRO A 298 -0.24 -19.74 6.63
CA PRO A 298 -0.22 -20.84 5.65
C PRO A 298 -1.31 -20.72 4.57
N VAL A 299 -2.50 -20.19 4.91
CA VAL A 299 -3.57 -19.92 3.94
C VAL A 299 -3.13 -18.85 2.93
N ILE A 300 -2.53 -17.76 3.39
CA ILE A 300 -2.02 -16.69 2.49
C ILE A 300 -0.84 -17.18 1.65
N GLN A 301 0.07 -18.00 2.22
CA GLN A 301 1.17 -18.62 1.45
C GLN A 301 0.61 -19.48 0.30
N GLN A 302 -0.39 -20.32 0.60
CA GLN A 302 -1.00 -21.16 -0.43
C GLN A 302 -1.76 -20.33 -1.47
N ALA A 303 -2.51 -19.31 -1.06
CA ALA A 303 -3.18 -18.38 -1.98
C ALA A 303 -2.17 -17.64 -2.88
N THR A 304 -0.97 -17.33 -2.37
CA THR A 304 0.11 -16.77 -3.20
C THR A 304 0.52 -17.75 -4.31
N VAL A 305 0.74 -19.01 -3.96
CA VAL A 305 1.10 -20.06 -4.94
C VAL A 305 -0.02 -20.28 -5.94
N ASP A 306 -1.28 -20.36 -5.47
CA ASP A 306 -2.46 -20.63 -6.30
C ASP A 306 -2.71 -19.48 -7.29
N TYR A 307 -2.64 -18.22 -6.84
CA TYR A 307 -2.78 -17.04 -7.69
C TYR A 307 -1.79 -17.03 -8.86
N TYR A 308 -0.50 -17.25 -8.61
CA TYR A 308 0.50 -17.29 -9.69
C TYR A 308 0.38 -18.56 -10.56
N GLY A 309 -0.30 -19.59 -10.06
CA GLY A 309 -0.62 -20.81 -10.81
C GLY A 309 -1.76 -20.65 -11.80
N ASP A 310 -2.82 -19.92 -11.43
CA ASP A 310 -4.00 -19.64 -12.28
C ASP A 310 -4.61 -18.28 -11.92
N PRO A 311 -4.07 -17.17 -12.42
CA PRO A 311 -4.45 -15.81 -12.00
C PRO A 311 -5.74 -15.29 -12.66
N ALA A 312 -6.40 -16.06 -13.56
CA ALA A 312 -7.39 -15.50 -14.47
C ALA A 312 -8.63 -14.94 -13.76
N GLU A 313 -9.18 -15.66 -12.78
CA GLU A 313 -10.38 -15.25 -12.04
C GLU A 313 -10.06 -14.09 -11.10
N THR A 314 -8.94 -14.18 -10.40
CA THR A 314 -8.48 -13.12 -9.49
C THR A 314 -8.10 -11.83 -10.23
N ASN A 315 -7.45 -11.93 -11.39
CA ASN A 315 -7.19 -10.77 -12.25
C ASN A 315 -8.50 -10.12 -12.73
N ALA A 316 -9.55 -10.90 -13.01
CA ALA A 316 -10.84 -10.35 -13.38
C ALA A 316 -11.47 -9.55 -12.24
N LEU A 317 -11.41 -10.04 -10.99
CA LEU A 317 -11.85 -9.32 -9.79
C LEU A 317 -11.06 -8.02 -9.59
N ILE A 318 -9.73 -8.07 -9.71
CA ILE A 318 -8.87 -6.88 -9.60
C ILE A 318 -9.27 -5.80 -10.62
N VAL A 319 -9.46 -6.18 -11.88
CA VAL A 319 -9.88 -5.26 -12.95
C VAL A 319 -11.27 -4.70 -12.70
N GLU A 320 -12.21 -5.51 -12.22
CA GLU A 320 -13.56 -5.08 -11.85
C GLU A 320 -13.50 -4.06 -10.70
N ALA A 321 -12.75 -4.36 -9.64
CA ALA A 321 -12.57 -3.46 -8.49
C ALA A 321 -11.99 -2.10 -8.91
N VAL A 322 -10.94 -2.08 -9.74
CA VAL A 322 -10.37 -0.83 -10.27
C VAL A 322 -11.40 -0.06 -11.08
N THR A 323 -12.23 -0.75 -11.88
CA THR A 323 -13.28 -0.10 -12.68
C THR A 323 -14.36 0.53 -11.80
N GLU A 324 -14.84 -0.20 -10.77
CA GLU A 324 -15.87 0.29 -9.85
C GLU A 324 -15.36 1.40 -8.93
N TYR A 325 -14.04 1.46 -8.68
CA TYR A 325 -13.45 2.54 -7.89
C TYR A 325 -13.47 3.90 -8.61
N ASP A 326 -13.55 3.92 -9.95
CA ASP A 326 -13.66 5.13 -10.80
C ASP A 326 -12.65 6.23 -10.39
N THR A 327 -11.36 5.87 -10.37
CA THR A 327 -10.25 6.76 -10.03
C THR A 327 -9.39 7.06 -11.26
N PHE A 328 -8.27 7.76 -11.08
CA PHE A 328 -7.28 7.95 -12.16
C PHE A 328 -6.51 6.65 -12.49
N TRP A 329 -6.48 5.68 -11.56
CA TRP A 329 -5.81 4.40 -11.74
C TRP A 329 -6.59 3.55 -12.74
N THR A 330 -5.91 3.02 -13.72
CA THR A 330 -6.50 2.15 -14.74
C THR A 330 -5.73 0.84 -14.82
N TYR A 331 -6.45 -0.26 -14.81
CA TYR A 331 -5.87 -1.60 -14.85
C TYR A 331 -6.67 -2.46 -15.83
N SER A 332 -6.04 -2.92 -16.91
CA SER A 332 -6.71 -3.73 -17.93
C SER A 332 -6.37 -5.20 -17.77
N PRO A 333 -7.20 -6.12 -18.32
CA PRO A 333 -6.88 -7.54 -18.30
C PRO A 333 -5.49 -7.84 -18.90
N GLU A 334 -5.11 -7.15 -19.97
CA GLU A 334 -3.82 -7.35 -20.64
C GLU A 334 -2.64 -6.83 -19.78
N LEU A 335 -2.85 -5.78 -18.99
CA LEU A 335 -1.87 -5.33 -18.03
C LEU A 335 -1.74 -6.32 -16.87
N ALA A 336 -2.85 -6.84 -16.37
CA ALA A 336 -2.86 -7.85 -15.32
C ALA A 336 -2.08 -9.11 -15.74
N ASP A 337 -2.34 -9.63 -16.94
CA ASP A 337 -1.62 -10.78 -17.51
C ASP A 337 -0.11 -10.50 -17.69
N PHE A 338 0.23 -9.31 -18.17
CA PHE A 338 1.63 -8.87 -18.28
C PHE A 338 2.30 -8.77 -16.91
N SER A 339 1.60 -8.22 -15.91
CA SER A 339 2.10 -8.03 -14.56
C SER A 339 2.48 -9.36 -13.91
N VAL A 340 1.56 -10.34 -13.92
CA VAL A 340 1.82 -11.69 -13.39
C VAL A 340 2.99 -12.37 -14.12
N ALA A 341 2.99 -12.33 -15.46
CA ALA A 341 4.06 -12.94 -16.24
C ALA A 341 5.43 -12.32 -15.93
N THR A 342 5.48 -10.99 -15.77
CA THR A 342 6.71 -10.25 -15.45
C THR A 342 7.19 -10.56 -14.03
N GLN A 343 6.27 -10.67 -13.07
CA GLN A 343 6.61 -11.00 -11.68
C GLN A 343 7.24 -12.39 -11.59
N LEU A 344 6.72 -13.37 -12.31
CA LEU A 344 7.32 -14.70 -12.40
C LEU A 344 8.66 -14.70 -13.18
N GLU A 345 8.72 -14.05 -14.33
CA GLU A 345 9.93 -14.01 -15.17
C GLU A 345 11.14 -13.39 -14.47
N LEU A 346 10.90 -12.31 -13.70
CA LEU A 346 11.94 -11.60 -12.97
C LEU A 346 12.20 -12.16 -11.57
N GLY A 347 11.46 -13.20 -11.16
CA GLY A 347 11.53 -13.77 -9.82
C GLY A 347 11.12 -12.76 -8.73
N LEU A 348 10.19 -11.84 -9.06
CA LEU A 348 9.60 -10.94 -8.08
C LEU A 348 8.69 -11.74 -7.15
N ALA A 349 7.92 -12.67 -7.71
CA ALA A 349 7.22 -13.72 -7.01
C ALA A 349 7.99 -15.03 -7.13
N GLY A 350 8.21 -15.72 -6.00
CA GLY A 350 9.01 -16.96 -5.96
C GLY A 350 9.39 -17.35 -4.53
N ASN A 351 10.18 -18.39 -4.44
CA ASN A 351 10.66 -18.94 -3.16
C ASN A 351 11.96 -18.29 -2.64
N GLY A 352 12.61 -17.44 -3.41
CA GLY A 352 13.94 -16.94 -3.07
C GLY A 352 15.04 -18.00 -3.12
N ASP A 353 15.93 -18.01 -2.14
CA ASP A 353 17.08 -18.91 -2.05
C ASP A 353 16.74 -20.29 -1.49
N ASP A 354 15.55 -20.50 -0.96
CA ASP A 354 15.06 -21.77 -0.42
C ASP A 354 13.77 -22.23 -1.12
N ALA A 355 13.04 -23.19 -0.57
CA ALA A 355 11.82 -23.74 -1.16
C ALA A 355 10.54 -23.16 -0.55
N VAL A 356 10.63 -22.05 0.19
CA VAL A 356 9.55 -21.50 1.01
C VAL A 356 9.13 -20.13 0.46
N VAL A 357 7.82 -19.93 0.25
CA VAL A 357 7.30 -18.61 -0.11
C VAL A 357 6.99 -17.78 1.14
N GLY A 358 7.36 -16.52 1.12
CA GLY A 358 6.92 -15.53 2.11
C GLY A 358 7.78 -15.38 3.34
N ASN A 359 8.81 -16.21 3.54
CA ASN A 359 9.78 -16.03 4.62
C ASN A 359 10.74 -14.85 4.31
N MET A 360 11.36 -14.32 5.35
CA MET A 360 12.25 -13.15 5.24
C MET A 360 13.65 -13.49 5.78
N ASP A 361 14.67 -12.98 5.08
CA ASP A 361 16.08 -13.15 5.42
C ASP A 361 16.56 -11.99 6.33
N PRO A 362 17.02 -12.31 7.57
CA PRO A 362 17.55 -11.30 8.50
C PRO A 362 18.83 -10.59 7.98
N GLU A 363 19.67 -11.27 7.20
CA GLU A 363 20.89 -10.65 6.65
C GLU A 363 20.54 -9.59 5.59
N ARG A 364 19.50 -9.84 4.81
CA ARG A 364 18.96 -8.87 3.86
C ARG A 364 18.39 -7.64 4.58
N ILE A 365 17.59 -7.83 5.63
CA ILE A 365 17.05 -6.75 6.45
C ILE A 365 18.17 -5.94 7.12
N GLN A 366 19.18 -6.61 7.69
CA GLN A 366 20.35 -5.95 8.28
C GLN A 366 21.10 -5.09 7.25
N THR A 367 21.22 -5.58 6.02
CA THR A 367 21.85 -4.82 4.92
C THR A 367 21.10 -3.53 4.63
N VAL A 368 19.76 -3.55 4.65
CA VAL A 368 18.93 -2.34 4.48
C VAL A 368 19.14 -1.36 5.64
N ILE A 369 19.17 -1.84 6.89
CA ILE A 369 19.47 -1.02 8.07
C ILE A 369 20.83 -0.31 7.89
N ASP A 370 21.86 -1.06 7.51
CA ASP A 370 23.22 -0.51 7.32
C ASP A 370 23.26 0.51 6.16
N GLN A 371 22.51 0.30 5.09
CA GLN A 371 22.40 1.24 3.97
C GLN A 371 21.71 2.55 4.37
N LEU A 372 20.63 2.48 5.15
CA LEU A 372 19.94 3.68 5.66
C LEU A 372 20.81 4.46 6.63
N ILE A 373 21.57 3.78 7.49
CA ILE A 373 22.58 4.43 8.36
C ILE A 373 23.66 5.11 7.52
N ALA A 374 24.17 4.44 6.48
CA ALA A 374 25.18 5.01 5.59
C ALA A 374 24.67 6.22 4.79
N ALA A 375 23.36 6.27 4.52
CA ALA A 375 22.66 7.40 3.92
C ALA A 375 22.35 8.53 4.94
N GLU A 376 22.83 8.41 6.17
CA GLU A 376 22.60 9.38 7.26
C GLU A 376 21.11 9.62 7.56
N MET A 377 20.25 8.62 7.30
CA MET A 377 18.83 8.69 7.63
C MET A 377 18.60 8.51 9.14
N ASP A 378 17.44 8.94 9.63
CA ASP A 378 17.10 8.92 11.06
C ASP A 378 16.69 7.50 11.52
N VAL A 379 17.66 6.58 11.48
CA VAL A 379 17.50 5.19 11.92
C VAL A 379 17.58 5.13 13.44
N PRO A 380 16.59 4.50 14.12
CA PRO A 380 16.60 4.36 15.57
C PRO A 380 17.84 3.63 16.09
N ASP A 381 18.42 4.14 17.19
CA ASP A 381 19.58 3.51 17.83
C ASP A 381 19.28 2.08 18.30
N GLY A 382 20.07 1.12 17.81
CA GLY A 382 20.00 -0.28 18.26
C GLY A 382 18.89 -1.10 17.63
N ILE A 383 18.21 -0.62 16.60
CA ILE A 383 17.25 -1.42 15.82
C ILE A 383 17.96 -2.63 15.21
N THR A 384 17.29 -3.75 15.22
CA THR A 384 17.77 -5.03 14.69
C THR A 384 16.71 -5.65 13.77
N PRO A 385 17.06 -6.64 12.93
CA PRO A 385 16.06 -7.37 12.16
C PRO A 385 14.92 -7.96 13.00
N ASP A 386 15.20 -8.45 14.21
CA ASP A 386 14.22 -9.07 15.11
C ASP A 386 13.10 -8.08 15.56
N ASP A 387 13.34 -6.77 15.45
CA ASP A 387 12.35 -5.74 15.75
C ASP A 387 11.39 -5.49 14.58
N LEU A 388 11.72 -5.99 13.38
CA LEU A 388 11.04 -5.64 12.13
C LEU A 388 10.25 -6.78 11.50
N TYR A 389 10.61 -8.04 11.80
CA TYR A 389 9.97 -9.19 11.17
C TYR A 389 9.90 -10.41 12.09
N THR A 390 9.09 -11.39 11.70
CA THR A 390 9.10 -12.75 12.26
C THR A 390 8.66 -13.76 11.21
N ASN A 391 9.37 -14.90 11.13
CA ASN A 391 8.98 -16.06 10.33
C ASN A 391 8.23 -17.11 11.18
N GLU A 392 7.80 -16.78 12.40
CA GLU A 392 7.19 -17.72 13.36
C GLU A 392 5.93 -18.42 12.81
N PHE A 393 5.20 -17.76 11.91
CA PHE A 393 3.92 -18.23 11.36
C PHE A 393 4.04 -18.86 9.97
N ILE A 394 5.24 -18.84 9.37
CA ILE A 394 5.50 -19.39 8.04
C ILE A 394 5.47 -20.92 8.09
N ASP A 395 4.79 -21.54 7.14
CA ASP A 395 4.84 -22.99 6.92
C ASP A 395 5.95 -23.31 5.90
N ASP A 396 7.04 -23.92 6.37
CA ASP A 396 8.23 -24.28 5.57
C ASP A 396 7.92 -25.30 4.45
N SER A 397 6.73 -25.86 4.41
CA SER A 397 6.33 -26.82 3.37
C SER A 397 5.60 -26.19 2.17
N ILE A 398 5.29 -24.89 2.24
CA ILE A 398 4.56 -24.17 1.19
C ILE A 398 5.52 -23.30 0.36
N GLY A 399 5.50 -23.50 -0.94
CA GLY A 399 6.28 -22.73 -1.89
C GLY A 399 5.93 -23.07 -3.33
N PHE A 400 6.46 -22.28 -4.25
CA PHE A 400 6.31 -22.54 -5.68
C PHE A 400 7.00 -23.85 -6.06
N ALA A 401 6.36 -24.62 -6.95
CA ALA A 401 6.98 -25.82 -7.51
C ALA A 401 8.15 -25.44 -8.43
N ASP A 402 9.24 -26.27 -8.40
CA ASP A 402 10.42 -26.14 -9.27
C ASP A 402 10.07 -26.28 -10.77
#